data_24e60634a6e0776b49dc9b9a4748db83
#
_entry.id   24e60634a6e0776b49dc9b9a4748db83
#
_cell.length_a   1.000
_cell.length_b   1.000
_cell.length_c   1.000
_cell.angle_alpha   90.00
_cell.angle_beta   90.00
_cell.angle_gamma   90.00
#
_symmetry.space_group_name_H-M   'P 1'
#
loop_
_entity.id
_entity.type
_entity.pdbx_description
1 polymer ?
#
loop_
_entity_poly.entity_id
_entity_poly.type
_entity_poly.pdbx_seq_one_letter_code
_entity_poly.pdbx_strand_id
1 'polypeptide(L)'
;MSIGLIERLSLLQDESTVVTYFFCQNADYELNTIEAILKGLILQLVNQQKELKISLRSRWDTTNERFKEEITSWRALWDIFLEMLEHCKCKRVYVVVDALDECQDDGIADLLKLLVRTGLHRPSKIKWLLTSRPLDSGERELLSGSDQVLVSLELNSKHVSEAVQIYITSKMDELDRRCSYGETLRRKIQNELTEKAEDTYLWVSLVCKRLESVHRDEALTTIQDLPLGLYPLYHRVLIQLSSGESAAVKGCMRLLRVMMLAYRPLNMAEVGCVSGLSDELAIIEALVDRCASFLKMRGTDIEFVHQSARDYLTGENGQSILNSDEYYGHAGVALGCLSYLSQRLKVNLVDLPRPNSTREVMKWNGLAASVAYAATFWVQHLDDAKNTTTVQKALTAHGEVGIFLHTKLLEWLECLSLLDKLPRAVEAFKTLADNSDVSKYIGFKALLAN
;
A
#
# COMPACT_ATOMS: atom_id res chain seq x y z
N MET A 1 11.64 -2.71 -13.28
CA MET A 1 13.13 -2.66 -13.31
C MET A 1 13.69 -3.48 -12.15
N SER A 2 13.35 -3.22 -10.91
CA SER A 2 13.89 -3.92 -9.72
C SER A 2 13.64 -5.42 -9.73
N ILE A 3 12.45 -5.89 -10.14
CA ILE A 3 12.16 -7.32 -10.31
C ILE A 3 13.14 -7.98 -11.28
N GLY A 4 13.35 -7.40 -12.46
CA GLY A 4 14.30 -7.96 -13.44
C GLY A 4 15.76 -7.96 -12.96
N LEU A 5 16.14 -7.00 -12.11
CA LEU A 5 17.45 -7.01 -11.45
C LEU A 5 17.54 -8.10 -10.38
N ILE A 6 16.51 -8.27 -9.56
CA ILE A 6 16.43 -9.34 -8.56
C ILE A 6 16.50 -10.70 -9.23
N GLU A 7 15.75 -10.93 -10.32
CA GLU A 7 15.81 -12.16 -11.11
C GLU A 7 17.24 -12.43 -11.63
N ARG A 8 17.90 -11.42 -12.21
CA ARG A 8 19.29 -11.56 -12.69
C ARG A 8 20.27 -11.82 -11.55
N LEU A 9 20.15 -11.13 -10.42
CA LEU A 9 20.99 -11.36 -9.25
C LEU A 9 20.74 -12.75 -8.67
N SER A 10 19.50 -13.22 -8.68
CA SER A 10 19.14 -14.57 -8.21
C SER A 10 19.73 -15.67 -9.10
N LEU A 11 19.90 -15.42 -10.40
CA LEU A 11 20.61 -16.36 -11.30
C LEU A 11 22.11 -16.45 -10.98
N LEU A 12 22.70 -15.42 -10.36
CA LEU A 12 24.09 -15.41 -9.89
C LEU A 12 24.24 -15.95 -8.48
N GLN A 13 23.12 -16.31 -7.83
CA GLN A 13 23.10 -16.82 -6.48
C GLN A 13 23.74 -18.21 -6.41
N ASP A 14 24.74 -18.32 -5.55
CA ASP A 14 25.42 -19.58 -5.19
C ASP A 14 25.46 -19.67 -3.65
N GLU A 15 26.11 -20.71 -3.11
CA GLU A 15 26.29 -20.83 -1.66
C GLU A 15 27.05 -19.66 -1.02
N SER A 16 27.73 -18.84 -1.82
CA SER A 16 28.51 -17.69 -1.38
C SER A 16 27.83 -16.35 -1.58
N THR A 17 26.66 -16.32 -2.20
CA THR A 17 25.93 -15.08 -2.58
C THR A 17 24.50 -15.13 -2.08
N VAL A 18 24.06 -14.08 -1.42
CA VAL A 18 22.67 -13.91 -0.92
C VAL A 18 22.06 -12.67 -1.56
N VAL A 19 20.81 -12.77 -1.95
CA VAL A 19 19.99 -11.66 -2.44
C VAL A 19 18.80 -11.49 -1.50
N THR A 20 18.65 -10.27 -0.96
CA THR A 20 17.49 -9.88 -0.16
C THR A 20 16.88 -8.63 -0.76
N TYR A 21 15.56 -8.49 -0.67
CA TYR A 21 14.87 -7.36 -1.27
C TYR A 21 13.62 -6.97 -0.49
N PHE A 22 13.22 -5.72 -0.64
CA PHE A 22 11.98 -5.20 -0.12
C PHE A 22 11.38 -4.19 -1.10
N PHE A 23 10.06 -4.25 -1.26
CA PHE A 23 9.29 -3.30 -2.04
C PHE A 23 8.46 -2.46 -1.09
N CYS A 24 8.78 -1.17 -0.98
CA CYS A 24 7.98 -0.24 -0.21
C CYS A 24 6.64 -0.01 -0.91
N GLN A 25 5.60 0.16 -0.14
CA GLN A 25 4.26 0.43 -0.69
C GLN A 25 3.54 1.43 0.20
N ASN A 26 3.47 2.68 -0.24
CA ASN A 26 2.85 3.79 0.50
C ASN A 26 1.39 3.51 0.88
N ALA A 27 0.66 2.79 0.02
CA ALA A 27 -0.73 2.43 0.27
C ALA A 27 -0.92 1.35 1.36
N ASP A 28 0.17 0.75 1.85
CA ASP A 28 0.11 -0.30 2.88
C ASP A 28 1.00 0.08 4.08
N TYR A 29 0.35 0.40 5.21
CA TYR A 29 1.03 0.78 6.44
C TYR A 29 1.95 -0.31 7.00
N GLU A 30 1.76 -1.57 6.62
CA GLU A 30 2.64 -2.69 7.00
C GLU A 30 3.89 -2.78 6.11
N LEU A 31 3.93 -2.04 4.99
CA LEU A 31 5.01 -2.06 4.00
C LEU A 31 5.67 -0.69 3.76
N ASN A 32 5.28 0.35 4.50
CA ASN A 32 5.77 1.72 4.32
C ASN A 32 6.60 2.27 5.49
N THR A 33 7.17 1.40 6.32
CA THR A 33 7.99 1.77 7.47
C THR A 33 9.40 1.17 7.38
N ILE A 34 10.36 1.80 8.07
CA ILE A 34 11.75 1.28 8.17
C ILE A 34 11.76 -0.07 8.88
N GLU A 35 10.93 -0.26 9.91
CA GLU A 35 10.78 -1.55 10.59
C GLU A 35 10.34 -2.65 9.62
N ALA A 36 9.40 -2.36 8.74
CA ALA A 36 8.92 -3.32 7.74
C ALA A 36 10.05 -3.73 6.78
N ILE A 37 10.81 -2.74 6.29
CA ILE A 37 11.98 -2.97 5.43
C ILE A 37 12.96 -3.93 6.14
N LEU A 38 13.39 -3.59 7.35
CA LEU A 38 14.40 -4.35 8.08
C LEU A 38 13.90 -5.73 8.48
N LYS A 39 12.66 -5.87 8.94
CA LYS A 39 12.04 -7.17 9.24
C LYS A 39 11.98 -8.06 8.01
N GLY A 40 11.59 -7.51 6.86
CA GLY A 40 11.55 -8.24 5.60
C GLY A 40 12.92 -8.74 5.14
N LEU A 41 13.95 -7.88 5.24
CA LEU A 41 15.33 -8.24 4.90
C LEU A 41 15.91 -9.30 5.86
N ILE A 42 15.70 -9.13 7.17
CA ILE A 42 16.14 -10.09 8.21
C ILE A 42 15.49 -11.46 7.96
N LEU A 43 14.18 -11.50 7.72
CA LEU A 43 13.46 -12.73 7.48
C LEU A 43 14.00 -13.50 6.26
N GLN A 44 14.29 -12.78 5.17
CA GLN A 44 14.87 -13.38 3.97
C GLN A 44 16.29 -13.90 4.20
N LEU A 45 17.12 -13.16 4.95
CA LEU A 45 18.46 -13.63 5.36
C LEU A 45 18.37 -14.95 6.15
N VAL A 46 17.49 -15.01 7.15
CA VAL A 46 17.30 -16.19 7.99
C VAL A 46 16.79 -17.39 7.17
N ASN A 47 15.91 -17.16 6.20
CA ASN A 47 15.38 -18.24 5.35
C ASN A 47 16.43 -18.81 4.41
N GLN A 48 17.35 -17.98 3.91
CA GLN A 48 18.45 -18.39 3.04
C GLN A 48 19.63 -18.98 3.83
N GLN A 49 19.86 -18.52 5.07
CA GLN A 49 20.97 -18.89 5.95
C GLN A 49 20.41 -19.33 7.31
N LYS A 50 19.95 -20.57 7.39
CA LYS A 50 19.26 -21.11 8.59
C LYS A 50 20.09 -21.01 9.88
N GLU A 51 21.41 -20.97 9.77
CA GLU A 51 22.32 -20.84 10.91
C GLU A 51 22.18 -19.49 11.61
N LEU A 52 21.75 -18.42 10.90
CA LEU A 52 21.50 -17.11 11.47
C LEU A 52 20.34 -17.07 12.48
N LYS A 53 19.47 -18.10 12.48
CA LYS A 53 18.46 -18.27 13.53
C LYS A 53 19.05 -18.38 14.92
N ILE A 54 20.28 -18.92 15.02
CA ILE A 54 20.97 -19.10 16.30
C ILE A 54 21.28 -17.73 16.92
N SER A 55 21.75 -16.76 16.12
CA SER A 55 22.02 -15.40 16.59
C SER A 55 20.76 -14.72 17.14
N LEU A 56 19.63 -14.82 16.43
CA LEU A 56 18.34 -14.28 16.91
C LEU A 56 17.87 -14.99 18.19
N ARG A 57 18.04 -16.29 18.26
CA ARG A 57 17.61 -17.10 19.42
C ARG A 57 18.47 -16.79 20.64
N SER A 58 19.79 -16.66 20.48
CA SER A 58 20.70 -16.28 21.56
C SER A 58 20.34 -14.91 22.13
N ARG A 59 19.97 -13.95 21.28
CA ARG A 59 19.54 -12.61 21.70
C ARG A 59 18.19 -12.67 22.43
N TRP A 60 17.25 -13.44 21.94
CA TRP A 60 15.98 -13.72 22.63
C TRP A 60 16.21 -14.35 24.01
N ASP A 61 17.03 -15.38 24.09
CA ASP A 61 17.30 -16.12 25.35
C ASP A 61 18.01 -15.22 26.39
N THR A 62 18.75 -14.19 25.96
CA THR A 62 19.46 -13.26 26.84
C THR A 62 18.62 -12.06 27.26
N THR A 63 17.72 -11.56 26.40
CA THR A 63 16.99 -10.30 26.64
C THR A 63 15.49 -10.47 26.88
N ASN A 64 14.92 -11.62 26.48
CA ASN A 64 13.52 -12.04 26.68
C ASN A 64 12.49 -10.90 26.45
N GLU A 65 11.94 -10.32 27.51
CA GLU A 65 10.92 -9.25 27.38
C GLU A 65 11.44 -8.01 26.64
N ARG A 66 12.72 -7.64 26.84
CA ARG A 66 13.34 -6.50 26.11
C ARG A 66 13.45 -6.77 24.62
N PHE A 67 13.60 -8.02 24.18
CA PHE A 67 13.64 -8.35 22.77
C PHE A 67 12.32 -8.00 22.04
N LYS A 68 11.21 -8.14 22.72
CA LYS A 68 9.90 -7.71 22.18
C LYS A 68 9.85 -6.20 21.95
N GLU A 69 10.46 -5.41 22.81
CA GLU A 69 10.58 -3.96 22.66
C GLU A 69 11.62 -3.61 21.57
N GLU A 70 12.76 -4.32 21.53
CA GLU A 70 13.80 -4.12 20.54
C GLU A 70 13.30 -4.31 19.11
N ILE A 71 12.48 -5.33 18.84
CA ILE A 71 11.93 -5.58 17.50
C ILE A 71 10.87 -4.55 17.04
N THR A 72 10.45 -3.63 17.92
CA THR A 72 9.62 -2.48 17.57
C THR A 72 10.43 -1.23 17.25
N SER A 73 11.74 -1.23 17.48
CA SER A 73 12.65 -0.14 17.17
C SER A 73 13.44 -0.43 15.90
N TRP A 74 13.30 0.37 14.86
CA TRP A 74 14.07 0.20 13.64
C TRP A 74 15.58 0.28 13.85
N ARG A 75 16.06 1.07 14.83
CA ARG A 75 17.49 1.13 15.16
C ARG A 75 18.02 -0.17 15.74
N ALA A 76 17.27 -0.81 16.63
CA ALA A 76 17.64 -2.11 17.16
C ALA A 76 17.56 -3.20 16.07
N LEU A 77 16.57 -3.14 15.17
CA LEU A 77 16.51 -4.02 14.01
C LEU A 77 17.70 -3.81 13.07
N TRP A 78 18.16 -2.58 12.90
CA TRP A 78 19.37 -2.30 12.12
C TRP A 78 20.60 -2.96 12.73
N ASP A 79 20.79 -2.88 14.06
CA ASP A 79 21.90 -3.53 14.75
C ASP A 79 21.83 -5.06 14.61
N ILE A 80 20.65 -5.65 14.73
CA ILE A 80 20.41 -7.07 14.48
C ILE A 80 20.79 -7.43 13.04
N PHE A 81 20.35 -6.65 12.07
CA PHE A 81 20.67 -6.88 10.66
C PHE A 81 22.19 -6.85 10.40
N LEU A 82 22.90 -5.88 10.97
CA LEU A 82 24.37 -5.80 10.86
C LEU A 82 25.06 -7.00 11.50
N GLU A 83 24.66 -7.38 12.70
CA GLU A 83 25.19 -8.57 13.39
C GLU A 83 25.00 -9.83 12.54
N MET A 84 23.83 -10.00 11.94
CA MET A 84 23.54 -11.12 11.03
C MET A 84 24.45 -11.08 9.80
N LEU A 85 24.68 -9.90 9.21
CA LEU A 85 25.59 -9.76 8.07
C LEU A 85 27.05 -10.12 8.46
N GLU A 86 27.45 -9.87 9.71
CA GLU A 86 28.77 -10.29 10.23
C GLU A 86 28.90 -11.80 10.32
N HIS A 87 27.90 -12.46 10.86
CA HIS A 87 27.88 -13.91 11.03
C HIS A 87 27.54 -14.68 9.76
N CYS A 88 27.01 -13.98 8.73
CA CYS A 88 26.72 -14.58 7.44
C CYS A 88 27.99 -15.09 6.75
N LYS A 89 28.02 -16.39 6.40
CA LYS A 89 29.14 -17.04 5.72
C LYS A 89 29.30 -16.62 4.25
N CYS A 90 28.35 -15.85 3.71
CA CYS A 90 28.36 -15.41 2.33
C CYS A 90 29.49 -14.41 2.04
N LYS A 91 30.06 -14.51 0.85
CA LYS A 91 31.04 -13.56 0.34
C LYS A 91 30.39 -12.26 -0.15
N ARG A 92 29.16 -12.35 -0.66
CA ARG A 92 28.42 -11.21 -1.21
C ARG A 92 26.96 -11.24 -0.75
N VAL A 93 26.47 -10.08 -0.36
CA VAL A 93 25.06 -9.83 -0.02
C VAL A 93 24.58 -8.67 -0.87
N TYR A 94 23.59 -8.91 -1.72
CA TYR A 94 22.88 -7.89 -2.47
C TYR A 94 21.59 -7.55 -1.74
N VAL A 95 21.39 -6.28 -1.45
CA VAL A 95 20.18 -5.79 -0.79
C VAL A 95 19.50 -4.82 -1.73
N VAL A 96 18.27 -5.13 -2.14
CA VAL A 96 17.49 -4.29 -3.04
C VAL A 96 16.31 -3.72 -2.26
N VAL A 97 16.19 -2.40 -2.22
CA VAL A 97 15.02 -1.71 -1.66
C VAL A 97 14.40 -0.87 -2.77
N ASP A 98 13.18 -1.22 -3.15
CA ASP A 98 12.46 -0.56 -4.24
C ASP A 98 11.47 0.46 -3.70
N ALA A 99 11.36 1.60 -4.40
CA ALA A 99 10.44 2.69 -4.08
C ALA A 99 10.61 3.24 -2.65
N LEU A 100 11.86 3.59 -2.28
CA LEU A 100 12.17 4.08 -0.93
C LEU A 100 11.40 5.37 -0.57
N ASP A 101 11.05 6.19 -1.56
CA ASP A 101 10.18 7.37 -1.41
C ASP A 101 8.75 7.04 -0.95
N GLU A 102 8.34 5.79 -1.05
CA GLU A 102 7.04 5.31 -0.55
C GLU A 102 7.06 4.95 0.95
N CYS A 103 8.23 4.98 1.59
CA CYS A 103 8.37 4.83 3.03
C CYS A 103 8.01 6.15 3.73
N GLN A 104 7.07 6.12 4.68
CA GLN A 104 6.53 7.28 5.39
C GLN A 104 7.17 7.50 6.76
N ASP A 105 8.42 7.15 6.93
CA ASP A 105 9.12 7.24 8.22
C ASP A 105 10.04 8.46 8.26
N ASP A 106 9.93 9.27 9.32
CA ASP A 106 10.80 10.44 9.54
C ASP A 106 12.28 10.06 9.70
N GLY A 107 12.57 8.78 9.98
CA GLY A 107 13.92 8.25 10.13
C GLY A 107 14.66 7.93 8.83
N ILE A 108 14.07 8.14 7.65
CA ILE A 108 14.67 7.79 6.35
C ILE A 108 16.05 8.42 6.16
N ALA A 109 16.22 9.70 6.50
CA ALA A 109 17.50 10.38 6.37
C ALA A 109 18.59 9.73 7.25
N ASP A 110 18.23 9.27 8.45
CA ASP A 110 19.15 8.55 9.34
C ASP A 110 19.46 7.14 8.81
N LEU A 111 18.46 6.45 8.26
CA LEU A 111 18.68 5.15 7.59
C LEU A 111 19.65 5.30 6.43
N LEU A 112 19.47 6.30 5.56
CA LEU A 112 20.39 6.56 4.44
C LEU A 112 21.82 6.79 4.90
N LYS A 113 22.03 7.57 5.98
CA LYS A 113 23.37 7.76 6.59
C LYS A 113 23.99 6.42 7.01
N LEU A 114 23.21 5.54 7.64
CA LEU A 114 23.68 4.22 8.06
C LEU A 114 24.00 3.32 6.88
N LEU A 115 23.20 3.34 5.82
CA LEU A 115 23.44 2.60 4.57
C LEU A 115 24.76 3.02 3.92
N VAL A 116 24.99 4.34 3.79
CA VAL A 116 26.23 4.89 3.25
C VAL A 116 27.44 4.44 4.09
N ARG A 117 27.36 4.59 5.41
CA ARG A 117 28.45 4.16 6.33
C ARG A 117 28.75 2.67 6.21
N THR A 118 27.72 1.84 6.12
CA THR A 118 27.88 0.38 5.98
C THR A 118 28.51 0.02 4.65
N GLY A 119 28.11 0.66 3.55
CA GLY A 119 28.70 0.49 2.23
C GLY A 119 30.18 0.86 2.18
N LEU A 120 30.58 1.94 2.86
CA LEU A 120 31.97 2.39 2.94
C LEU A 120 32.86 1.46 3.79
N HIS A 121 32.32 0.88 4.87
CA HIS A 121 33.11 0.03 5.77
C HIS A 121 33.31 -1.40 5.21
N ARG A 122 32.40 -1.89 4.36
CA ARG A 122 32.44 -3.26 3.81
C ARG A 122 32.05 -3.32 2.33
N PRO A 123 32.71 -2.58 1.46
CA PRO A 123 32.29 -2.42 0.05
C PRO A 123 32.38 -3.72 -0.75
N SER A 124 33.17 -4.70 -0.31
CA SER A 124 33.33 -5.97 -0.99
C SER A 124 32.24 -7.00 -0.66
N LYS A 125 31.61 -6.92 0.52
CA LYS A 125 30.64 -7.90 0.99
C LYS A 125 29.21 -7.46 0.72
N ILE A 126 28.84 -6.20 0.95
CA ILE A 126 27.46 -5.71 0.88
C ILE A 126 27.31 -4.74 -0.27
N LYS A 127 26.29 -4.96 -1.11
CA LYS A 127 25.91 -4.07 -2.19
C LYS A 127 24.45 -3.68 -2.03
N TRP A 128 24.21 -2.38 -1.87
CA TRP A 128 22.89 -1.79 -1.80
C TRP A 128 22.46 -1.31 -3.19
N LEU A 129 21.24 -1.64 -3.55
CA LEU A 129 20.53 -1.07 -4.68
C LEU A 129 19.24 -0.45 -4.15
N LEU A 130 19.15 0.86 -4.26
CA LEU A 130 17.98 1.62 -3.83
C LEU A 130 17.34 2.25 -5.05
N THR A 131 16.02 2.16 -5.18
CA THR A 131 15.26 2.96 -6.14
C THR A 131 14.37 3.92 -5.39
N SER A 132 14.24 5.13 -5.90
CA SER A 132 13.44 6.20 -5.31
C SER A 132 13.09 7.22 -6.39
N ARG A 133 12.03 7.98 -6.19
CA ARG A 133 11.86 9.26 -6.88
C ARG A 133 13.00 10.21 -6.49
N PRO A 134 13.15 11.36 -7.18
CA PRO A 134 14.16 12.35 -6.80
C PRO A 134 14.06 12.69 -5.32
N LEU A 135 15.18 12.45 -4.61
CA LEU A 135 15.32 12.75 -3.19
C LEU A 135 15.51 14.25 -2.98
N ASP A 136 15.21 14.72 -1.77
CA ASP A 136 15.50 16.10 -1.36
C ASP A 136 16.99 16.44 -1.47
N SER A 137 17.32 17.75 -1.57
CA SER A 137 18.70 18.22 -1.73
C SER A 137 19.65 17.70 -0.64
N GLY A 138 19.18 17.64 0.62
CA GLY A 138 19.97 17.13 1.74
C GLY A 138 20.25 15.64 1.66
N GLU A 139 19.30 14.85 1.17
CA GLU A 139 19.47 13.40 0.96
C GLU A 139 20.38 13.11 -0.24
N ARG A 140 20.31 13.93 -1.30
CA ARG A 140 21.25 13.87 -2.44
C ARG A 140 22.70 14.14 -2.01
N GLU A 141 22.91 15.10 -1.13
CA GLU A 141 24.23 15.45 -0.61
C GLU A 141 24.84 14.31 0.22
N LEU A 142 24.02 13.59 1.00
CA LEU A 142 24.44 12.40 1.75
C LEU A 142 24.93 11.28 0.84
N LEU A 143 24.32 11.13 -0.34
CA LEU A 143 24.65 10.08 -1.31
C LEU A 143 25.82 10.50 -2.23
N SER A 144 26.08 11.78 -2.42
CA SER A 144 27.09 12.29 -3.37
C SER A 144 28.54 12.18 -2.90
N GLY A 145 28.78 12.00 -1.58
CA GLY A 145 30.12 11.95 -0.97
C GLY A 145 30.80 10.59 -0.93
N SER A 146 30.27 9.57 -1.60
CA SER A 146 30.78 8.19 -1.53
C SER A 146 31.09 7.63 -2.93
N ASP A 147 31.84 6.53 -3.01
CA ASP A 147 32.06 5.73 -4.22
C ASP A 147 30.74 5.10 -4.79
N GLN A 148 29.63 5.72 -4.51
CA GLN A 148 28.30 5.27 -4.92
C GLN A 148 27.96 5.82 -6.29
N VAL A 149 27.35 4.97 -7.11
CA VAL A 149 26.87 5.37 -8.44
C VAL A 149 25.41 5.77 -8.32
N LEU A 150 25.14 7.06 -8.34
CA LEU A 150 23.79 7.59 -8.51
C LEU A 150 23.46 7.61 -10.01
N VAL A 151 22.49 6.82 -10.43
CA VAL A 151 21.98 6.82 -11.81
C VAL A 151 20.64 7.53 -11.82
N SER A 152 20.62 8.79 -12.27
CA SER A 152 19.37 9.48 -12.55
C SER A 152 18.81 9.00 -13.88
N LEU A 153 17.60 8.44 -13.86
CA LEU A 153 16.90 8.06 -15.08
C LEU A 153 16.48 9.30 -15.89
N GLU A 154 16.24 10.42 -15.25
CA GLU A 154 15.93 11.70 -15.92
C GLU A 154 17.12 12.22 -16.72
N LEU A 155 18.34 12.08 -16.20
CA LEU A 155 19.57 12.45 -16.94
C LEU A 155 19.90 11.45 -18.06
N ASN A 156 19.32 10.26 -18.03
CA ASN A 156 19.46 9.23 -19.06
C ASN A 156 18.21 9.15 -19.95
N SER A 157 17.53 10.27 -20.17
CA SER A 157 16.28 10.36 -20.94
C SER A 157 16.32 9.61 -22.27
N LYS A 158 17.44 9.66 -23.00
CA LYS A 158 17.60 8.93 -24.27
C LYS A 158 17.39 7.42 -24.12
N HIS A 159 17.96 6.79 -23.09
CA HIS A 159 17.78 5.35 -22.85
C HIS A 159 16.36 5.02 -22.37
N VAL A 160 15.73 5.94 -21.62
CA VAL A 160 14.34 5.79 -21.22
C VAL A 160 13.44 5.89 -22.45
N SER A 161 13.64 6.90 -23.32
CA SER A 161 12.89 7.04 -24.57
C SER A 161 13.02 5.81 -25.47
N GLU A 162 14.25 5.30 -25.67
CA GLU A 162 14.49 4.07 -26.45
C GLU A 162 13.72 2.87 -25.86
N ALA A 163 13.75 2.72 -24.53
CA ALA A 163 13.07 1.62 -23.85
C ALA A 163 11.53 1.77 -23.91
N VAL A 164 10.98 2.99 -23.82
CA VAL A 164 9.55 3.26 -24.02
C VAL A 164 9.14 2.96 -25.46
N GLN A 165 9.96 3.29 -26.46
CA GLN A 165 9.68 2.95 -27.86
C GLN A 165 9.62 1.44 -28.10
N ILE A 166 10.54 0.68 -27.50
CA ILE A 166 10.50 -0.80 -27.55
C ILE A 166 9.21 -1.31 -26.91
N TYR A 167 8.81 -0.73 -25.78
CA TYR A 167 7.56 -1.08 -25.11
C TYR A 167 6.32 -0.77 -25.95
N ILE A 168 6.27 0.43 -26.58
CA ILE A 168 5.21 0.82 -27.52
C ILE A 168 5.12 -0.22 -28.66
N THR A 169 6.25 -0.59 -29.27
CA THR A 169 6.28 -1.57 -30.35
C THR A 169 5.71 -2.91 -29.91
N SER A 170 6.14 -3.40 -28.74
CA SER A 170 5.62 -4.65 -28.16
C SER A 170 4.12 -4.60 -27.88
N LYS A 171 3.62 -3.47 -27.34
CA LYS A 171 2.20 -3.27 -27.08
C LYS A 171 1.39 -3.16 -28.37
N MET A 172 1.93 -2.55 -29.39
CA MET A 172 1.30 -2.49 -30.71
C MET A 172 1.20 -3.87 -31.36
N ASP A 173 2.19 -4.74 -31.20
CA ASP A 173 2.13 -6.13 -31.67
C ASP A 173 1.01 -6.93 -30.96
N GLU A 174 0.82 -6.67 -29.66
CA GLU A 174 -0.25 -7.29 -28.88
C GLU A 174 -1.63 -6.79 -29.31
N LEU A 175 -1.81 -5.48 -29.46
CA LEU A 175 -3.06 -4.85 -29.90
C LEU A 175 -3.42 -5.26 -31.33
N ASP A 176 -2.46 -5.29 -32.26
CA ASP A 176 -2.73 -5.64 -33.66
C ASP A 176 -3.19 -7.09 -33.81
N ARG A 177 -2.65 -8.01 -32.98
CA ARG A 177 -3.15 -9.39 -32.91
C ARG A 177 -4.60 -9.51 -32.48
N ARG A 178 -5.08 -8.59 -31.62
CA ARG A 178 -6.46 -8.58 -31.11
C ARG A 178 -7.41 -7.79 -32.00
N CYS A 179 -6.99 -6.62 -32.45
CA CYS A 179 -7.86 -5.64 -33.12
C CYS A 179 -7.69 -5.60 -34.64
N SER A 180 -6.65 -6.27 -35.21
CA SER A 180 -6.39 -6.37 -36.66
C SER A 180 -6.35 -4.99 -37.34
N TYR A 181 -5.54 -4.07 -36.85
CA TYR A 181 -5.47 -2.69 -37.37
C TYR A 181 -4.95 -2.63 -38.81
N GLY A 182 -4.02 -3.52 -39.18
CA GLY A 182 -3.30 -3.49 -40.45
C GLY A 182 -2.19 -2.44 -40.46
N GLU A 183 -1.23 -2.60 -41.38
CA GLU A 183 0.04 -1.88 -41.41
C GLU A 183 -0.09 -0.35 -41.33
N THR A 184 -1.01 0.22 -42.11
CA THR A 184 -1.14 1.69 -42.20
C THR A 184 -1.70 2.32 -40.95
N LEU A 185 -2.76 1.73 -40.37
CA LEU A 185 -3.40 2.25 -39.15
C LEU A 185 -2.50 2.00 -37.95
N ARG A 186 -1.91 0.82 -37.85
CA ARG A 186 -0.95 0.46 -36.81
C ARG A 186 0.19 1.50 -36.73
N ARG A 187 0.80 1.83 -37.86
CA ARG A 187 1.90 2.83 -37.89
C ARG A 187 1.44 4.21 -37.43
N LYS A 188 0.25 4.66 -37.82
CA LYS A 188 -0.31 5.93 -37.34
C LYS A 188 -0.52 5.92 -35.84
N ILE A 189 -1.13 4.86 -35.30
CA ILE A 189 -1.35 4.70 -33.86
C ILE A 189 0.00 4.70 -33.11
N GLN A 190 0.98 3.96 -33.60
CA GLN A 190 2.31 3.88 -32.99
C GLN A 190 3.01 5.24 -32.94
N ASN A 191 2.91 6.05 -34.01
CA ASN A 191 3.47 7.40 -34.04
C ASN A 191 2.80 8.31 -33.01
N GLU A 192 1.46 8.31 -32.93
CA GLU A 192 0.71 9.09 -31.92
C GLU A 192 1.07 8.67 -30.49
N LEU A 193 1.19 7.35 -30.22
CA LEU A 193 1.64 6.86 -28.92
C LEU A 193 3.04 7.36 -28.57
N THR A 194 3.97 7.31 -29.54
CA THR A 194 5.35 7.76 -29.32
C THR A 194 5.42 9.26 -29.02
N GLU A 195 4.64 10.07 -29.74
CA GLU A 195 4.63 11.51 -29.58
C GLU A 195 3.99 11.95 -28.24
N LYS A 196 2.92 11.25 -27.81
CA LYS A 196 2.12 11.65 -26.64
C LYS A 196 2.56 11.02 -25.32
N ALA A 197 3.36 9.97 -25.34
CA ALA A 197 3.76 9.22 -24.15
C ALA A 197 4.66 10.00 -23.19
N GLU A 198 5.36 11.05 -23.67
CA GLU A 198 6.35 11.79 -22.88
C GLU A 198 7.28 10.84 -22.09
N ASP A 199 7.79 9.82 -22.76
CA ASP A 199 8.66 8.78 -22.19
C ASP A 199 8.06 8.03 -20.96
N THR A 200 6.73 7.97 -20.87
CA THR A 200 6.03 7.40 -19.73
C THR A 200 5.39 6.06 -20.05
N TYR A 201 5.97 4.95 -19.56
CA TYR A 201 5.43 3.58 -19.72
C TYR A 201 3.98 3.45 -19.26
N LEU A 202 3.64 4.08 -18.15
CA LEU A 202 2.31 3.98 -17.57
C LEU A 202 1.26 4.64 -18.45
N TRP A 203 1.58 5.79 -19.07
CA TRP A 203 0.69 6.43 -20.03
C TRP A 203 0.41 5.49 -21.20
N VAL A 204 1.45 4.90 -21.79
CA VAL A 204 1.31 3.92 -22.88
C VAL A 204 0.44 2.75 -22.46
N SER A 205 0.67 2.19 -21.27
CA SER A 205 -0.10 1.06 -20.74
C SER A 205 -1.58 1.39 -20.61
N LEU A 206 -1.91 2.56 -20.02
CA LEU A 206 -3.29 3.00 -19.83
C LEU A 206 -4.02 3.25 -21.15
N VAL A 207 -3.33 3.87 -22.11
CA VAL A 207 -3.90 4.15 -23.43
C VAL A 207 -4.09 2.85 -24.22
N CYS A 208 -3.11 1.94 -24.23
CA CYS A 208 -3.26 0.65 -24.88
C CYS A 208 -4.42 -0.17 -24.31
N LYS A 209 -4.58 -0.19 -22.97
CA LYS A 209 -5.72 -0.84 -22.32
C LYS A 209 -7.06 -0.23 -22.76
N ARG A 210 -7.13 1.09 -22.93
CA ARG A 210 -8.34 1.76 -23.46
C ARG A 210 -8.62 1.36 -24.92
N LEU A 211 -7.57 1.26 -25.74
CA LEU A 211 -7.71 0.86 -27.15
C LEU A 211 -8.21 -0.57 -27.35
N GLU A 212 -8.00 -1.47 -26.37
CA GLU A 212 -8.56 -2.82 -26.41
C GLU A 212 -10.09 -2.84 -26.40
N SER A 213 -10.74 -1.80 -25.86
CA SER A 213 -12.19 -1.66 -25.75
C SER A 213 -12.81 -0.78 -26.85
N VAL A 214 -11.99 -0.20 -27.74
CA VAL A 214 -12.43 0.75 -28.78
C VAL A 214 -12.46 0.04 -30.14
N HIS A 215 -13.48 0.33 -30.96
CA HIS A 215 -13.53 -0.21 -32.32
C HIS A 215 -12.35 0.32 -33.16
N ARG A 216 -11.80 -0.54 -34.03
CA ARG A 216 -10.60 -0.21 -34.80
C ARG A 216 -10.68 1.13 -35.58
N ASP A 217 -11.87 1.47 -36.08
CA ASP A 217 -12.06 2.70 -36.87
C ASP A 217 -12.02 3.96 -36.02
N GLU A 218 -12.25 3.85 -34.71
CA GLU A 218 -12.22 4.94 -33.73
C GLU A 218 -10.87 5.03 -32.98
N ALA A 219 -9.99 4.04 -33.15
CA ALA A 219 -8.74 3.95 -32.40
C ALA A 219 -7.83 5.16 -32.59
N LEU A 220 -7.67 5.61 -33.83
CA LEU A 220 -6.82 6.76 -34.13
C LEU A 220 -7.39 8.07 -33.58
N THR A 221 -8.68 8.33 -33.77
CA THR A 221 -9.35 9.50 -33.22
C THR A 221 -9.33 9.49 -31.71
N THR A 222 -9.53 8.33 -31.08
CA THR A 222 -9.42 8.18 -29.63
C THR A 222 -8.05 8.63 -29.11
N ILE A 223 -6.94 8.23 -29.76
CA ILE A 223 -5.60 8.66 -29.30
C ILE A 223 -5.37 10.15 -29.59
N GLN A 224 -5.79 10.63 -30.74
CA GLN A 224 -5.63 12.03 -31.11
C GLN A 224 -6.32 12.98 -30.15
N ASP A 225 -7.44 12.56 -29.60
CA ASP A 225 -8.18 13.29 -28.57
C ASP A 225 -7.53 13.25 -27.19
N LEU A 226 -6.62 12.28 -26.90
CA LEU A 226 -5.99 12.21 -25.59
C LEU A 226 -4.95 13.30 -25.39
N PRO A 227 -4.83 13.82 -24.16
CA PRO A 227 -3.83 14.83 -23.82
C PRO A 227 -2.43 14.21 -23.74
N LEU A 228 -1.40 15.06 -23.85
CA LEU A 228 -0.02 14.74 -23.59
C LEU A 228 0.21 14.46 -22.12
N GLY A 229 0.99 13.44 -21.80
CA GLY A 229 1.43 13.13 -20.44
C GLY A 229 0.38 12.52 -19.53
N LEU A 230 0.84 12.07 -18.37
CA LEU A 230 0.08 11.24 -17.45
C LEU A 230 -0.97 12.01 -16.64
N TYR A 231 -0.60 13.16 -16.06
CA TYR A 231 -1.51 13.92 -15.19
C TYR A 231 -2.71 14.51 -15.94
N PRO A 232 -2.54 15.12 -17.12
CA PRO A 232 -3.67 15.55 -17.95
C PRO A 232 -4.58 14.39 -18.39
N LEU A 233 -4.00 13.18 -18.61
CA LEU A 233 -4.79 11.99 -18.89
C LEU A 233 -5.68 11.61 -17.69
N TYR A 234 -5.12 11.57 -16.48
CA TYR A 234 -5.90 11.34 -15.26
C TYR A 234 -7.02 12.36 -15.08
N HIS A 235 -6.71 13.64 -15.31
CA HIS A 235 -7.70 14.70 -15.20
C HIS A 235 -8.88 14.47 -16.14
N ARG A 236 -8.60 14.19 -17.40
CA ARG A 236 -9.64 13.89 -18.40
C ARG A 236 -10.48 12.67 -18.01
N VAL A 237 -9.83 11.59 -17.59
CA VAL A 237 -10.53 10.36 -17.16
C VAL A 237 -11.40 10.63 -15.94
N LEU A 238 -10.92 11.36 -14.94
CA LEU A 238 -11.68 11.66 -13.74
C LEU A 238 -12.92 12.53 -14.05
N ILE A 239 -12.79 13.55 -14.92
CA ILE A 239 -13.92 14.33 -15.39
C ILE A 239 -14.95 13.43 -16.10
N GLN A 240 -14.51 12.52 -16.96
CA GLN A 240 -15.41 11.59 -17.65
C GLN A 240 -16.13 10.65 -16.66
N LEU A 241 -15.43 10.15 -15.64
CA LEU A 241 -16.00 9.31 -14.60
C LEU A 241 -16.99 10.06 -13.71
N SER A 242 -16.75 11.35 -13.43
CA SER A 242 -17.61 12.19 -12.60
C SER A 242 -18.80 12.77 -13.36
N SER A 243 -18.84 12.64 -14.68
CA SER A 243 -19.90 13.21 -15.51
C SER A 243 -21.21 12.44 -15.38
N GLY A 244 -22.25 13.11 -14.90
CA GLY A 244 -23.61 12.58 -14.73
C GLY A 244 -23.96 12.27 -13.27
N GLU A 245 -25.22 11.91 -13.06
CA GLU A 245 -25.79 11.65 -11.71
C GLU A 245 -26.17 10.18 -11.47
N SER A 246 -25.74 9.26 -12.35
CA SER A 246 -26.09 7.85 -12.23
C SER A 246 -25.53 7.23 -10.94
N ALA A 247 -26.21 6.19 -10.43
CA ALA A 247 -25.73 5.43 -9.26
C ALA A 247 -24.29 4.90 -9.47
N ALA A 248 -23.95 4.51 -10.71
CA ALA A 248 -22.61 4.04 -11.04
C ALA A 248 -21.54 5.14 -10.96
N VAL A 249 -21.85 6.38 -11.38
CA VAL A 249 -20.94 7.54 -11.21
C VAL A 249 -20.70 7.81 -9.74
N LYS A 250 -21.78 7.90 -8.95
CA LYS A 250 -21.68 8.11 -7.50
C LYS A 250 -20.88 6.98 -6.83
N GLY A 251 -21.10 5.73 -7.27
CA GLY A 251 -20.34 4.57 -6.81
C GLY A 251 -18.85 4.66 -7.12
N CYS A 252 -18.46 5.05 -8.33
CA CYS A 252 -17.05 5.26 -8.71
C CYS A 252 -16.40 6.34 -7.85
N MET A 253 -17.06 7.50 -7.68
CA MET A 253 -16.51 8.60 -6.86
C MET A 253 -16.34 8.17 -5.40
N ARG A 254 -17.29 7.44 -4.85
CA ARG A 254 -17.23 6.90 -3.50
C ARG A 254 -16.10 5.88 -3.35
N LEU A 255 -15.97 4.96 -4.30
CA LEU A 255 -14.89 3.98 -4.31
C LEU A 255 -13.51 4.65 -4.34
N LEU A 256 -13.29 5.60 -5.25
CA LEU A 256 -12.01 6.32 -5.33
C LEU A 256 -11.69 7.06 -4.03
N ARG A 257 -12.66 7.73 -3.40
CA ARG A 257 -12.47 8.40 -2.10
C ARG A 257 -12.06 7.44 -1.01
N VAL A 258 -12.76 6.31 -0.87
CA VAL A 258 -12.45 5.30 0.14
C VAL A 258 -11.04 4.74 -0.07
N MET A 259 -10.67 4.45 -1.32
CA MET A 259 -9.32 3.95 -1.63
C MET A 259 -8.22 4.98 -1.32
N MET A 260 -8.49 6.28 -1.46
CA MET A 260 -7.55 7.34 -1.05
C MET A 260 -7.34 7.40 0.46
N LEU A 261 -8.41 7.16 1.25
CA LEU A 261 -8.39 7.23 2.70
C LEU A 261 -7.95 5.93 3.37
N ALA A 262 -7.94 4.82 2.62
CA ALA A 262 -7.59 3.51 3.15
C ALA A 262 -6.10 3.43 3.54
N TYR A 263 -5.82 2.80 4.70
CA TYR A 263 -4.47 2.60 5.23
C TYR A 263 -3.75 1.38 4.63
N ARG A 264 -4.47 0.53 3.93
CA ARG A 264 -3.97 -0.60 3.15
C ARG A 264 -4.92 -0.91 1.99
N PRO A 265 -4.48 -1.70 1.01
CA PRO A 265 -5.40 -2.25 0.02
C PRO A 265 -6.61 -2.90 0.67
N LEU A 266 -7.79 -2.69 0.08
CA LEU A 266 -9.05 -3.27 0.54
C LEU A 266 -9.39 -4.47 -0.32
N ASN A 267 -9.81 -5.57 0.31
CA ASN A 267 -10.42 -6.63 -0.47
C ASN A 267 -11.87 -6.28 -0.86
N MET A 268 -12.38 -6.94 -1.89
CA MET A 268 -13.72 -6.66 -2.41
C MET A 268 -14.83 -6.75 -1.33
N ALA A 269 -14.68 -7.66 -0.35
CA ALA A 269 -15.67 -7.81 0.71
C ALA A 269 -15.60 -6.65 1.74
N GLU A 270 -14.45 -6.00 1.89
CA GLU A 270 -14.26 -4.85 2.78
C GLU A 270 -14.78 -3.54 2.16
N VAL A 271 -14.75 -3.43 0.83
CA VAL A 271 -15.17 -2.20 0.15
C VAL A 271 -16.63 -1.84 0.47
N GLY A 272 -17.54 -2.81 0.43
CA GLY A 272 -18.95 -2.59 0.81
C GLY A 272 -19.08 -2.01 2.22
N CYS A 273 -18.34 -2.60 3.17
CA CYS A 273 -18.26 -2.18 4.56
C CYS A 273 -17.80 -0.71 4.72
N VAL A 274 -16.68 -0.37 4.10
CA VAL A 274 -16.01 0.93 4.30
C VAL A 274 -16.68 2.03 3.50
N SER A 275 -17.21 1.71 2.32
CA SER A 275 -17.77 2.69 1.40
C SER A 275 -19.27 2.91 1.57
N GLY A 276 -19.99 2.02 2.27
CA GLY A 276 -21.44 1.99 2.26
C GLY A 276 -22.05 1.72 0.86
N LEU A 277 -21.26 1.14 -0.04
CA LEU A 277 -21.74 0.59 -1.29
C LEU A 277 -22.43 -0.76 -1.05
N SER A 278 -23.05 -1.32 -2.10
CA SER A 278 -23.64 -2.65 -2.02
C SER A 278 -22.61 -3.72 -1.62
N ASP A 279 -23.03 -4.70 -0.82
CA ASP A 279 -22.22 -5.89 -0.50
C ASP A 279 -22.15 -6.89 -1.68
N GLU A 280 -22.81 -6.61 -2.80
CA GLU A 280 -22.77 -7.45 -3.98
C GLU A 280 -21.44 -7.30 -4.72
N LEU A 281 -20.63 -8.34 -4.68
CA LEU A 281 -19.28 -8.36 -5.28
C LEU A 281 -19.29 -7.98 -6.76
N ALA A 282 -20.30 -8.40 -7.53
CA ALA A 282 -20.44 -8.07 -8.95
C ALA A 282 -20.59 -6.55 -9.19
N ILE A 283 -21.25 -5.83 -8.28
CA ILE A 283 -21.37 -4.36 -8.37
C ILE A 283 -20.04 -3.71 -8.11
N ILE A 284 -19.29 -4.18 -7.08
CA ILE A 284 -17.97 -3.64 -6.73
C ILE A 284 -17.00 -3.89 -7.89
N GLU A 285 -16.99 -5.10 -8.46
CA GLU A 285 -16.14 -5.45 -9.61
C GLU A 285 -16.43 -4.52 -10.82
N ALA A 286 -17.69 -4.31 -11.15
CA ALA A 286 -18.08 -3.39 -12.22
C ALA A 286 -17.63 -1.94 -11.95
N LEU A 287 -17.63 -1.48 -10.69
CA LEU A 287 -17.11 -0.15 -10.32
C LEU A 287 -15.60 -0.08 -10.45
N VAL A 288 -14.88 -1.12 -10.04
CA VAL A 288 -13.41 -1.20 -10.21
C VAL A 288 -13.04 -1.18 -11.69
N ASP A 289 -13.74 -1.93 -12.52
CA ASP A 289 -13.51 -1.94 -13.97
C ASP A 289 -13.75 -0.56 -14.60
N ARG A 290 -14.79 0.16 -14.17
CA ARG A 290 -14.99 1.54 -14.60
C ARG A 290 -13.87 2.50 -14.15
N CYS A 291 -13.27 2.24 -12.99
CA CYS A 291 -12.15 3.00 -12.45
C CYS A 291 -10.78 2.44 -12.89
N ALA A 292 -10.70 1.61 -13.93
CA ALA A 292 -9.51 0.85 -14.32
C ALA A 292 -8.29 1.69 -14.73
N SER A 293 -8.44 3.01 -14.91
CA SER A 293 -7.31 3.94 -15.07
C SER A 293 -6.66 4.33 -13.73
N PHE A 294 -7.35 4.16 -12.62
CA PHE A 294 -6.89 4.48 -11.27
C PHE A 294 -6.68 3.24 -10.41
N LEU A 295 -7.57 2.23 -10.54
CA LEU A 295 -7.62 1.04 -9.72
C LEU A 295 -7.40 -0.23 -10.53
N LYS A 296 -6.90 -1.27 -9.87
CA LYS A 296 -6.74 -2.62 -10.43
C LYS A 296 -7.06 -3.66 -9.35
N MET A 297 -7.45 -4.85 -9.80
CA MET A 297 -7.54 -6.03 -8.94
C MET A 297 -6.20 -6.76 -8.88
N ARG A 298 -5.78 -7.17 -7.68
CA ARG A 298 -4.67 -8.08 -7.45
C ARG A 298 -5.13 -9.22 -6.54
N GLY A 299 -5.51 -10.34 -7.14
CA GLY A 299 -6.22 -11.38 -6.40
C GLY A 299 -7.60 -10.87 -5.99
N THR A 300 -7.86 -10.82 -4.68
CA THR A 300 -9.09 -10.27 -4.11
C THR A 300 -8.98 -8.80 -3.72
N ASP A 301 -7.79 -8.23 -3.75
CA ASP A 301 -7.51 -6.90 -3.25
C ASP A 301 -7.58 -5.85 -4.35
N ILE A 302 -8.08 -4.67 -4.00
CA ILE A 302 -8.17 -3.51 -4.86
C ILE A 302 -7.01 -2.59 -4.52
N GLU A 303 -6.21 -2.26 -5.53
CA GLU A 303 -5.04 -1.40 -5.39
C GLU A 303 -5.09 -0.27 -6.42
N PHE A 304 -4.34 0.82 -6.16
CA PHE A 304 -4.04 1.78 -7.22
C PHE A 304 -3.20 1.12 -8.32
N VAL A 305 -3.45 1.48 -9.57
CA VAL A 305 -2.64 0.99 -10.71
C VAL A 305 -1.18 1.39 -10.55
N HIS A 306 -0.94 2.56 -9.95
CA HIS A 306 0.37 3.14 -9.66
C HIS A 306 0.22 4.26 -8.64
N GLN A 307 1.29 4.58 -7.90
CA GLN A 307 1.31 5.65 -6.91
C GLN A 307 0.92 7.01 -7.50
N SER A 308 1.32 7.31 -8.75
CA SER A 308 0.94 8.56 -9.43
C SER A 308 -0.57 8.77 -9.58
N ALA A 309 -1.35 7.68 -9.63
CA ALA A 309 -2.82 7.77 -9.65
C ALA A 309 -3.34 8.25 -8.29
N ARG A 310 -2.78 7.74 -7.18
CA ARG A 310 -3.08 8.21 -5.83
C ARG A 310 -2.66 9.67 -5.65
N ASP A 311 -1.42 10.01 -6.06
CA ASP A 311 -0.89 11.37 -5.96
C ASP A 311 -1.75 12.37 -6.71
N TYR A 312 -2.22 12.00 -7.92
CA TYR A 312 -3.13 12.84 -8.69
C TYR A 312 -4.46 13.06 -7.96
N LEU A 313 -5.06 12.00 -7.43
CA LEU A 313 -6.35 12.09 -6.74
C LEU A 313 -6.27 12.85 -5.41
N THR A 314 -5.15 12.76 -4.70
CA THR A 314 -4.89 13.51 -3.46
C THR A 314 -4.43 14.94 -3.70
N GLY A 315 -3.98 15.28 -4.92
CA GLY A 315 -3.64 16.64 -5.33
C GLY A 315 -4.86 17.54 -5.55
N GLU A 316 -4.64 18.84 -5.64
CA GLU A 316 -5.71 19.86 -5.76
C GLU A 316 -6.72 19.55 -6.87
N ASN A 317 -6.25 19.15 -8.05
CA ASN A 317 -7.11 18.85 -9.21
C ASN A 317 -8.02 17.64 -8.97
N GLY A 318 -7.51 16.58 -8.32
CA GLY A 318 -8.29 15.41 -7.98
C GLY A 318 -9.30 15.71 -6.87
N GLN A 319 -8.84 16.38 -5.82
CA GLN A 319 -9.68 16.76 -4.68
C GLN A 319 -10.81 17.69 -5.08
N SER A 320 -10.60 18.65 -5.97
CA SER A 320 -11.64 19.57 -6.43
C SER A 320 -12.84 18.85 -7.06
N ILE A 321 -12.60 17.70 -7.69
CA ILE A 321 -13.65 16.87 -8.31
C ILE A 321 -14.25 15.89 -7.29
N LEU A 322 -13.41 15.35 -6.39
CA LEU A 322 -13.83 14.33 -5.43
C LEU A 322 -14.51 14.90 -4.17
N ASN A 323 -14.14 16.09 -3.72
CA ASN A 323 -14.61 16.66 -2.44
C ASN A 323 -15.99 17.35 -2.50
N SER A 324 -16.80 17.08 -3.48
CA SER A 324 -18.14 17.67 -3.62
C SER A 324 -19.12 17.31 -2.49
N ASP A 325 -18.77 16.41 -1.57
CA ASP A 325 -19.61 15.98 -0.43
C ASP A 325 -18.80 15.88 0.87
N GLU A 326 -19.09 16.73 1.86
CA GLU A 326 -18.48 16.70 3.22
C GLU A 326 -18.65 15.36 3.97
N TYR A 327 -19.59 14.53 3.55
CA TYR A 327 -19.95 13.27 4.24
C TYR A 327 -18.97 12.11 4.03
N TYR A 328 -17.95 12.25 3.17
CA TYR A 328 -17.12 11.12 2.74
C TYR A 328 -15.62 11.24 3.07
N GLY A 329 -15.28 11.98 4.14
CA GLY A 329 -13.96 11.98 4.73
C GLY A 329 -13.75 10.82 5.71
N HIS A 330 -12.64 10.85 6.45
CA HIS A 330 -12.34 9.87 7.50
C HIS A 330 -13.49 9.67 8.51
N ALA A 331 -14.25 10.73 8.85
CA ALA A 331 -15.43 10.63 9.69
C ALA A 331 -16.49 9.67 9.13
N GLY A 332 -16.82 9.81 7.86
CA GLY A 332 -17.80 8.93 7.21
C GLY A 332 -17.32 7.47 7.12
N VAL A 333 -16.03 7.26 6.84
CA VAL A 333 -15.44 5.91 6.84
C VAL A 333 -15.50 5.30 8.23
N ALA A 334 -15.15 6.04 9.29
CA ALA A 334 -15.20 5.56 10.67
C ALA A 334 -16.60 5.13 11.10
N LEU A 335 -17.59 5.98 10.83
CA LEU A 335 -18.99 5.68 11.18
C LEU A 335 -19.55 4.54 10.33
N GLY A 336 -19.17 4.44 9.06
CA GLY A 336 -19.49 3.30 8.20
C GLY A 336 -18.94 1.99 8.78
N CYS A 337 -17.67 1.98 9.19
CA CYS A 337 -17.05 0.85 9.86
C CYS A 337 -17.78 0.46 11.15
N LEU A 338 -18.10 1.42 12.02
CA LEU A 338 -18.84 1.16 13.27
C LEU A 338 -20.23 0.57 13.01
N SER A 339 -20.97 1.14 12.08
CA SER A 339 -22.29 0.63 11.68
C SER A 339 -22.20 -0.81 11.18
N TYR A 340 -21.23 -1.10 10.31
CA TYR A 340 -21.02 -2.43 9.77
C TYR A 340 -20.63 -3.44 10.86
N LEU A 341 -19.67 -3.08 11.73
CA LEU A 341 -19.25 -3.92 12.86
C LEU A 341 -20.41 -4.21 13.80
N SER A 342 -21.23 -3.19 14.13
CA SER A 342 -22.40 -3.35 15.01
C SER A 342 -23.39 -4.38 14.48
N GLN A 343 -23.53 -4.48 13.16
CA GLN A 343 -24.44 -5.43 12.51
C GLN A 343 -23.85 -6.83 12.37
N ARG A 344 -22.53 -6.94 12.17
CA ARG A 344 -21.86 -8.19 11.79
C ARG A 344 -21.17 -8.90 12.94
N LEU A 345 -20.69 -8.16 13.96
CA LEU A 345 -20.02 -8.78 15.10
C LEU A 345 -21.03 -9.55 15.97
N LYS A 346 -20.69 -10.79 16.25
CA LYS A 346 -21.42 -11.69 17.15
C LYS A 346 -20.42 -12.45 18.01
N VAL A 347 -20.86 -12.92 19.17
CA VAL A 347 -20.10 -13.86 19.99
C VAL A 347 -19.76 -15.10 19.18
N ASN A 348 -18.51 -15.55 19.26
CA ASN A 348 -17.99 -16.68 18.50
C ASN A 348 -18.13 -16.45 16.96
N LEU A 349 -17.52 -15.36 16.48
CA LEU A 349 -17.63 -14.86 15.10
C LEU A 349 -17.36 -15.92 14.03
N VAL A 350 -16.47 -16.87 14.31
CA VAL A 350 -16.05 -17.93 13.37
C VAL A 350 -16.60 -19.31 13.71
N ASP A 351 -17.59 -19.37 14.60
CA ASP A 351 -18.29 -20.59 15.01
C ASP A 351 -17.31 -21.69 15.51
N LEU A 352 -16.36 -21.32 16.39
CA LEU A 352 -15.42 -22.24 16.99
C LEU A 352 -16.13 -23.33 17.79
N PRO A 353 -15.78 -24.61 17.64
CA PRO A 353 -16.47 -25.71 18.32
C PRO A 353 -16.20 -25.74 19.83
N ARG A 354 -15.10 -25.14 20.30
CA ARG A 354 -14.72 -25.03 21.73
C ARG A 354 -13.92 -23.76 21.98
N PRO A 355 -13.96 -23.17 23.19
CA PRO A 355 -13.21 -21.96 23.53
C PRO A 355 -11.69 -22.07 23.35
N ASN A 356 -11.13 -23.28 23.48
CA ASN A 356 -9.68 -23.54 23.38
C ASN A 356 -9.29 -24.19 22.04
N SER A 357 -10.11 -24.06 21.00
CA SER A 357 -9.76 -24.56 19.66
C SER A 357 -8.56 -23.79 19.12
N THR A 358 -7.53 -24.52 18.66
CA THR A 358 -6.34 -23.91 18.07
C THR A 358 -6.64 -23.31 16.69
N ARG A 359 -5.89 -22.31 16.31
CA ARG A 359 -6.01 -21.53 15.06
C ARG A 359 -5.95 -22.39 13.79
N GLU A 360 -5.28 -23.55 13.84
CA GLU A 360 -5.16 -24.50 12.71
C GLU A 360 -6.51 -25.11 12.28
N VAL A 361 -7.52 -25.07 13.15
CA VAL A 361 -8.89 -25.55 12.86
C VAL A 361 -9.73 -24.46 12.17
N MET A 362 -9.26 -23.21 12.14
CA MET A 362 -9.99 -22.08 11.57
C MET A 362 -9.87 -22.08 10.04
N LYS A 363 -10.91 -22.52 9.37
CA LYS A 363 -11.21 -22.00 8.04
C LYS A 363 -11.72 -20.58 8.22
N TRP A 364 -10.89 -19.59 7.86
CA TRP A 364 -11.32 -18.19 7.76
C TRP A 364 -12.57 -18.15 6.88
N ASN A 365 -13.72 -17.93 7.49
CA ASN A 365 -14.93 -17.74 6.72
C ASN A 365 -14.90 -16.32 6.11
N GLY A 366 -15.59 -16.10 5.01
CA GLY A 366 -15.64 -14.81 4.33
C GLY A 366 -16.06 -13.64 5.23
N LEU A 367 -16.76 -13.92 6.36
CA LEU A 367 -17.18 -12.91 7.32
C LEU A 367 -15.99 -12.31 8.09
N ALA A 368 -15.03 -13.13 8.54
CA ALA A 368 -13.83 -12.62 9.22
C ALA A 368 -12.99 -11.74 8.27
N ALA A 369 -12.89 -12.12 6.99
CA ALA A 369 -12.20 -11.30 5.99
C ALA A 369 -12.90 -9.96 5.75
N SER A 370 -14.24 -9.92 5.71
CA SER A 370 -14.99 -8.69 5.43
C SER A 370 -14.95 -7.65 6.56
N VAL A 371 -14.79 -8.09 7.82
CA VAL A 371 -14.76 -7.20 8.98
C VAL A 371 -13.34 -6.74 9.37
N ALA A 372 -12.30 -7.34 8.77
CA ALA A 372 -10.91 -7.17 9.20
C ALA A 372 -10.45 -5.70 9.14
N TYR A 373 -10.71 -5.01 8.05
CA TYR A 373 -10.35 -3.61 7.90
C TYR A 373 -11.09 -2.74 8.93
N ALA A 374 -12.41 -2.86 8.99
CA ALA A 374 -13.22 -2.08 9.88
C ALA A 374 -12.82 -2.28 11.34
N ALA A 375 -12.62 -3.54 11.79
CA ALA A 375 -12.21 -3.84 13.15
C ALA A 375 -10.86 -3.23 13.53
N THR A 376 -9.93 -3.14 12.56
CA THR A 376 -8.56 -2.67 12.80
C THR A 376 -8.44 -1.15 12.78
N PHE A 377 -9.18 -0.44 11.89
CA PHE A 377 -8.86 0.95 11.53
C PHE A 377 -9.93 1.99 11.87
N TRP A 378 -11.11 1.61 12.37
CA TRP A 378 -12.16 2.59 12.63
C TRP A 378 -11.74 3.69 13.61
N VAL A 379 -10.93 3.38 14.64
CA VAL A 379 -10.43 4.38 15.60
C VAL A 379 -9.42 5.32 14.96
N GLN A 380 -8.54 4.81 14.09
CA GLN A 380 -7.58 5.64 13.35
C GLN A 380 -8.31 6.66 12.47
N HIS A 381 -9.35 6.22 11.76
CA HIS A 381 -10.19 7.13 10.98
C HIS A 381 -10.92 8.16 11.84
N LEU A 382 -11.33 7.81 13.06
CA LEU A 382 -11.89 8.80 14.00
C LEU A 382 -10.86 9.84 14.42
N ASP A 383 -9.63 9.43 14.71
CA ASP A 383 -8.56 10.33 15.13
C ASP A 383 -8.17 11.31 14.01
N ASP A 384 -8.05 10.83 12.76
CA ASP A 384 -7.77 11.69 11.60
C ASP A 384 -8.90 12.71 11.33
N ALA A 385 -10.11 12.44 11.81
CA ALA A 385 -11.27 13.33 11.69
C ALA A 385 -11.70 13.99 13.02
N LYS A 386 -10.90 13.91 14.08
CA LYS A 386 -11.27 14.32 15.47
C LYS A 386 -11.78 15.76 15.61
N ASN A 387 -11.38 16.65 14.72
CA ASN A 387 -11.77 18.05 14.72
C ASN A 387 -13.14 18.31 14.06
N THR A 388 -13.78 17.27 13.50
CA THR A 388 -15.09 17.43 12.85
C THR A 388 -16.22 17.35 13.85
N THR A 389 -17.28 18.14 13.62
CA THR A 389 -18.48 18.11 14.47
C THR A 389 -19.17 16.75 14.48
N THR A 390 -19.06 16.00 13.40
CA THR A 390 -19.59 14.64 13.25
C THR A 390 -18.90 13.68 14.21
N VAL A 391 -17.57 13.68 14.28
CA VAL A 391 -16.81 12.82 15.21
C VAL A 391 -17.03 13.24 16.66
N GLN A 392 -17.06 14.53 16.94
CA GLN A 392 -17.34 15.02 18.31
C GLN A 392 -18.70 14.55 18.82
N LYS A 393 -19.74 14.52 17.98
CA LYS A 393 -21.05 13.94 18.33
C LYS A 393 -20.97 12.44 18.52
N ALA A 394 -20.26 11.71 17.65
CA ALA A 394 -20.11 10.26 17.75
C ALA A 394 -19.36 9.82 19.02
N LEU A 395 -18.42 10.65 19.50
CA LEU A 395 -17.65 10.41 20.74
C LEU A 395 -18.43 10.73 22.03
N THR A 396 -19.67 11.21 21.98
CA THR A 396 -20.50 11.39 23.19
C THR A 396 -20.94 10.04 23.77
N ALA A 397 -21.37 10.03 25.02
CA ALA A 397 -21.82 8.80 25.69
C ALA A 397 -22.97 8.07 24.97
N HIS A 398 -23.83 8.83 24.30
CA HIS A 398 -24.97 8.31 23.52
C HIS A 398 -24.72 8.34 22.01
N GLY A 399 -23.50 8.68 21.62
CA GLY A 399 -23.07 8.62 20.22
C GLY A 399 -22.70 7.21 19.78
N GLU A 400 -22.45 7.05 18.50
CA GLU A 400 -22.20 5.76 17.85
C GLU A 400 -21.03 5.00 18.48
N VAL A 401 -19.97 5.71 18.88
CA VAL A 401 -18.77 5.13 19.53
C VAL A 401 -19.14 4.60 20.93
N GLY A 402 -19.84 5.39 21.73
CA GLY A 402 -20.29 4.99 23.09
C GLY A 402 -21.19 3.78 23.04
N ILE A 403 -22.18 3.78 22.14
CA ILE A 403 -23.11 2.65 21.95
C ILE A 403 -22.33 1.41 21.48
N PHE A 404 -21.43 1.52 20.52
CA PHE A 404 -20.64 0.40 20.03
C PHE A 404 -19.78 -0.23 21.13
N LEU A 405 -19.03 0.57 21.89
CA LEU A 405 -18.20 0.08 22.97
C LEU A 405 -19.02 -0.54 24.10
N HIS A 406 -20.23 -0.04 24.37
CA HIS A 406 -21.09 -0.63 25.37
C HIS A 406 -21.70 -1.97 24.96
N THR A 407 -21.99 -2.14 23.67
CA THR A 407 -22.74 -3.29 23.15
C THR A 407 -21.89 -4.34 22.46
N LYS A 408 -20.70 -3.98 21.93
CA LYS A 408 -19.89 -4.81 21.04
C LYS A 408 -18.41 -4.90 21.40
N LEU A 409 -18.03 -4.40 22.58
CA LEU A 409 -16.61 -4.38 23.00
C LEU A 409 -15.97 -5.77 22.99
N LEU A 410 -16.64 -6.75 23.60
CA LEU A 410 -16.07 -8.09 23.74
C LEU A 410 -15.97 -8.81 22.39
N GLU A 411 -16.99 -8.68 21.56
CA GLU A 411 -16.98 -9.24 20.20
C GLU A 411 -15.94 -8.57 19.31
N TRP A 412 -15.68 -7.27 19.50
CA TRP A 412 -14.62 -6.56 18.81
C TRP A 412 -13.24 -7.03 19.26
N LEU A 413 -13.00 -7.19 20.56
CA LEU A 413 -11.74 -7.73 21.07
C LEU A 413 -11.51 -9.19 20.64
N GLU A 414 -12.57 -10.01 20.64
CA GLU A 414 -12.52 -11.37 20.06
C GLU A 414 -12.10 -11.31 18.59
N CYS A 415 -12.73 -10.46 17.80
CA CYS A 415 -12.39 -10.26 16.39
C CYS A 415 -10.92 -9.85 16.20
N LEU A 416 -10.42 -8.87 16.95
CA LEU A 416 -9.01 -8.46 16.89
C LEU A 416 -8.06 -9.58 17.32
N SER A 417 -8.43 -10.39 18.31
CA SER A 417 -7.66 -11.57 18.73
C SER A 417 -7.59 -12.60 17.62
N LEU A 418 -8.69 -12.87 16.93
CA LEU A 418 -8.75 -13.77 15.79
C LEU A 418 -7.87 -13.29 14.61
N LEU A 419 -7.78 -11.97 14.43
CA LEU A 419 -6.98 -11.30 13.40
C LEU A 419 -5.48 -11.18 13.76
N ASP A 420 -5.04 -11.58 14.96
CA ASP A 420 -3.71 -11.27 15.54
C ASP A 420 -3.42 -9.76 15.63
N LYS A 421 -4.45 -8.96 15.75
CA LYS A 421 -4.36 -7.51 15.84
C LYS A 421 -4.76 -6.98 17.24
N LEU A 422 -4.75 -7.84 18.26
CA LEU A 422 -5.11 -7.44 19.62
C LEU A 422 -4.28 -6.25 20.15
N PRO A 423 -2.99 -6.09 19.87
CA PRO A 423 -2.24 -4.89 20.23
C PRO A 423 -2.85 -3.58 19.70
N ARG A 424 -3.57 -3.62 18.58
CA ARG A 424 -4.30 -2.46 18.04
C ARG A 424 -5.43 -1.99 18.95
N ALA A 425 -6.01 -2.89 19.75
CA ALA A 425 -6.99 -2.48 20.75
C ALA A 425 -6.38 -1.56 21.81
N VAL A 426 -5.13 -1.83 22.23
CA VAL A 426 -4.44 -1.00 23.22
C VAL A 426 -4.16 0.40 22.66
N GLU A 427 -3.72 0.48 21.41
CA GLU A 427 -3.51 1.77 20.70
C GLU A 427 -4.84 2.52 20.57
N ALA A 428 -5.88 1.83 20.11
CA ALA A 428 -7.22 2.40 19.97
C ALA A 428 -7.78 2.95 21.30
N PHE A 429 -7.57 2.23 22.40
CA PHE A 429 -8.00 2.69 23.71
C PHE A 429 -7.22 3.93 24.18
N LYS A 430 -5.93 4.02 23.93
CA LYS A 430 -5.13 5.22 24.21
C LYS A 430 -5.69 6.41 23.43
N THR A 431 -5.88 6.26 22.13
CA THR A 431 -6.43 7.31 21.26
C THR A 431 -7.83 7.76 21.72
N LEU A 432 -8.71 6.84 22.10
CA LEU A 432 -10.04 7.15 22.59
C LEU A 432 -10.01 7.81 23.99
N ALA A 433 -9.03 7.45 24.84
CA ALA A 433 -8.88 8.04 26.16
C ALA A 433 -8.38 9.50 26.12
N ASP A 434 -7.59 9.84 25.14
CA ASP A 434 -7.09 11.22 24.91
C ASP A 434 -8.20 12.14 24.39
N ASN A 435 -9.26 11.59 23.80
CA ASN A 435 -10.47 12.30 23.38
C ASN A 435 -11.47 12.38 24.55
N SER A 436 -11.48 13.47 25.26
CA SER A 436 -11.88 13.74 26.65
C SER A 436 -13.27 13.28 27.15
N ASP A 437 -14.26 13.02 26.31
CA ASP A 437 -15.61 12.68 26.80
C ASP A 437 -15.85 11.17 26.97
N VAL A 438 -15.24 10.35 26.15
CA VAL A 438 -15.34 8.88 26.24
C VAL A 438 -14.64 8.35 27.51
N SER A 439 -13.55 9.01 27.95
CA SER A 439 -12.80 8.61 29.16
C SER A 439 -13.58 8.73 30.47
N LYS A 440 -14.59 9.58 30.51
CA LYS A 440 -15.43 9.79 31.71
C LYS A 440 -16.49 8.70 31.91
N TYR A 441 -16.92 8.06 30.83
CA TYR A 441 -18.07 7.13 30.85
C TYR A 441 -17.69 5.66 30.82
N ILE A 442 -16.53 5.33 30.31
CA ILE A 442 -16.01 3.96 30.32
C ILE A 442 -14.93 3.99 31.39
N GLY A 443 -15.03 3.20 32.45
CA GLY A 443 -13.99 3.09 33.49
C GLY A 443 -12.61 2.65 32.96
N PHE A 444 -12.18 3.23 31.83
CA PHE A 444 -10.97 2.94 31.05
C PHE A 444 -9.69 3.09 31.86
N LYS A 445 -9.66 4.01 32.84
CA LYS A 445 -8.51 4.14 33.75
C LYS A 445 -8.26 2.87 34.58
N ALA A 446 -9.30 2.08 34.82
CA ALA A 446 -9.17 0.82 35.54
C ALA A 446 -8.74 -0.36 34.66
N LEU A 447 -9.06 -0.31 33.34
CA LEU A 447 -8.65 -1.34 32.37
C LEU A 447 -7.20 -1.16 31.87
N LEU A 448 -6.66 0.07 31.88
CA LEU A 448 -5.27 0.37 31.47
C LEU A 448 -4.29 0.33 32.65
N ALA A 449 -4.75 0.21 33.88
CA ALA A 449 -3.92 0.18 35.09
C ALA A 449 -3.63 -1.23 35.62
N ASN A 450 -4.21 -2.28 35.01
CA ASN A 450 -3.96 -3.69 35.26
C ASN A 450 -3.44 -4.36 33.96
#